data_5c9adf4513d244b7a128e9e7c0541dc4
#
_entry.id   5c9adf4513d244b7a128e9e7c0541dc4
#
_cell.length_a   1.000
_cell.length_b   1.000
_cell.length_c   1.000
_cell.angle_alpha   90.00
_cell.angle_beta   90.00
_cell.angle_gamma   90.00
#
_symmetry.space_group_name_H-M   'P 1'
#
loop_
_entity.id
_entity.type
_entity.pdbx_description
1 polymer ?
#
loop_
_entity_poly.entity_id
_entity_poly.type
_entity_poly.pdbx_seq_one_letter_code
_entity_poly.pdbx_strand_id
1 'polypeptide(L)'
;MLAVPETGTCVDEVAAGIYRICTPLDVIPGGFTINSYLIADDEPVLFHTGYRKMFPATVEAIRKVLPVEKLRWVGGSHFEGDEFGALNELLAVAPEATPFGARIGVLTSLNDFASRPARGFGDGEEFSIGSRRMKW
;
A
#
# COMPACT_ATOMS: atom_id res chain seq x y z
N MET A 1 8.37 -14.14 -10.49
CA MET A 1 8.83 -12.85 -9.94
C MET A 1 8.96 -11.83 -11.05
N LEU A 2 8.39 -10.66 -10.86
CA LEU A 2 8.52 -9.53 -11.76
C LEU A 2 9.48 -8.51 -11.14
N ALA A 3 10.33 -7.91 -11.93
CA ALA A 3 11.33 -6.96 -11.44
C ALA A 3 11.09 -5.57 -12.00
N VAL A 4 11.38 -4.56 -11.18
CA VAL A 4 11.49 -3.16 -11.61
C VAL A 4 12.97 -2.90 -11.77
N PRO A 5 13.47 -2.76 -13.01
CA PRO A 5 14.89 -2.51 -13.26
C PRO A 5 15.37 -1.25 -12.53
N GLU A 6 16.64 -1.20 -12.19
CA GLU A 6 17.34 -0.06 -11.58
C GLU A 6 17.06 0.11 -10.08
N THR A 7 15.96 -0.39 -9.54
CA THR A 7 15.62 -0.22 -8.13
C THR A 7 15.80 -1.48 -7.30
N GLY A 8 15.91 -2.65 -7.94
CA GLY A 8 15.91 -3.94 -7.27
C GLY A 8 14.54 -4.36 -6.73
N THR A 9 13.50 -3.56 -6.97
CA THR A 9 12.14 -3.88 -6.56
C THR A 9 11.62 -5.09 -7.33
N CYS A 10 10.99 -6.02 -6.63
CA CYS A 10 10.39 -7.19 -7.26
C CYS A 10 8.96 -7.42 -6.77
N VAL A 11 8.18 -8.15 -7.57
CA VAL A 11 6.79 -8.46 -7.29
C VAL A 11 6.61 -9.98 -7.36
N ASP A 12 6.15 -10.57 -6.26
CA ASP A 12 5.89 -12.01 -6.18
C ASP A 12 4.42 -12.25 -5.81
N GLU A 13 3.74 -13.13 -6.54
CA GLU A 13 2.44 -13.61 -6.10
C GLU A 13 2.64 -14.62 -4.96
N VAL A 14 2.29 -14.21 -3.74
CA VAL A 14 2.53 -15.02 -2.52
C VAL A 14 1.32 -15.87 -2.15
N ALA A 15 0.14 -15.50 -2.66
CA ALA A 15 -1.09 -16.27 -2.59
C ALA A 15 -1.97 -15.82 -3.76
N ALA A 16 -3.01 -16.57 -4.09
CA ALA A 16 -3.87 -16.24 -5.23
C ALA A 16 -4.38 -14.79 -5.14
N GLY A 17 -3.96 -13.94 -6.09
CA GLY A 17 -4.33 -12.53 -6.13
C GLY A 17 -3.67 -11.64 -5.07
N ILE A 18 -2.73 -12.16 -4.29
CA ILE A 18 -2.00 -11.38 -3.28
C ILE A 18 -0.53 -11.32 -3.68
N TYR A 19 -0.04 -10.11 -3.89
CA TYR A 19 1.30 -9.85 -4.39
C TYR A 19 2.12 -9.10 -3.35
N ARG A 20 3.35 -9.56 -3.11
CA ARG A 20 4.32 -8.83 -2.30
C ARG A 20 5.18 -7.99 -3.23
N ILE A 21 5.27 -6.71 -2.94
CA ILE A 21 6.20 -5.77 -3.58
C ILE A 21 7.34 -5.56 -2.60
N CYS A 22 8.54 -6.02 -2.96
CA CYS A 22 9.70 -5.97 -2.10
C CYS A 22 10.74 -5.03 -2.69
N THR A 23 11.12 -3.99 -1.94
CA THR A 23 12.13 -3.02 -2.35
C THR A 23 13.31 -3.08 -1.39
N PRO A 24 14.53 -3.41 -1.86
CA PRO A 24 15.71 -3.38 -1.02
C PRO A 24 16.17 -1.94 -0.79
N LEU A 25 16.69 -1.68 0.41
CA LEU A 25 17.25 -0.40 0.81
C LEU A 25 18.62 -0.63 1.45
N ASP A 26 19.54 0.30 1.22
CA ASP A 26 20.89 0.27 1.78
C ASP A 26 21.14 1.40 2.78
N VAL A 27 20.06 1.97 3.35
CA VAL A 27 20.14 3.10 4.28
C VAL A 27 20.71 2.73 5.65
N ILE A 28 20.79 1.44 5.96
CA ILE A 28 21.49 0.93 7.15
C ILE A 28 22.52 -0.14 6.72
N PRO A 29 23.62 -0.27 7.47
CA PRO A 29 24.63 -1.30 7.20
C PRO A 29 24.01 -2.69 7.16
N GLY A 30 24.34 -3.46 6.11
CA GLY A 30 23.76 -4.78 5.87
C GLY A 30 22.46 -4.76 5.08
N GLY A 31 21.87 -3.58 4.86
CA GLY A 31 20.64 -3.40 4.10
C GLY A 31 19.42 -3.96 4.80
N PHE A 32 18.24 -3.63 4.27
CA PHE A 32 16.97 -4.26 4.65
C PHE A 32 15.96 -4.06 3.52
N THR A 33 14.78 -4.65 3.65
CA THR A 33 13.73 -4.54 2.63
C THR A 33 12.47 -3.93 3.21
N ILE A 34 11.78 -3.15 2.38
CA ILE A 34 10.42 -2.67 2.65
C ILE A 34 9.47 -3.50 1.81
N ASN A 35 8.42 -3.97 2.42
CA ASN A 35 7.42 -4.81 1.76
C ASN A 35 6.06 -4.13 1.77
N SER A 36 5.43 -4.11 0.60
CA SER A 36 4.05 -3.69 0.42
C SER A 36 3.26 -4.88 -0.14
N TYR A 37 1.96 -4.92 0.15
CA TYR A 37 1.12 -6.01 -0.34
C TYR A 37 -0.01 -5.45 -1.17
N LEU A 38 -0.13 -5.97 -2.39
CA LEU A 38 -1.19 -5.61 -3.33
C LEU A 38 -2.18 -6.77 -3.42
N ILE A 39 -3.43 -6.49 -3.15
CA ILE A 39 -4.50 -7.49 -3.25
C ILE A 39 -5.34 -7.14 -4.47
N ALA A 40 -5.29 -8.01 -5.48
CA ALA A 40 -6.06 -7.86 -6.71
C ALA A 40 -7.42 -8.49 -6.54
N ASP A 41 -8.46 -7.66 -6.42
CA ASP A 41 -9.85 -8.06 -6.31
C ASP A 41 -10.71 -6.98 -6.97
N ASP A 42 -12.02 -7.02 -6.82
CA ASP A 42 -12.92 -6.01 -7.39
C ASP A 42 -12.60 -4.60 -6.89
N GLU A 43 -12.23 -4.49 -5.60
CA GLU A 43 -11.73 -3.27 -4.99
C GLU A 43 -10.28 -3.48 -4.56
N PRO A 44 -9.30 -3.24 -5.47
CA PRO A 44 -7.90 -3.52 -5.15
C PRO A 44 -7.38 -2.72 -3.97
N VAL A 45 -6.55 -3.39 -3.16
CA VAL A 45 -5.98 -2.84 -1.93
C VAL A 45 -4.46 -2.80 -2.05
N LEU A 46 -3.86 -1.67 -1.70
CA LEU A 46 -2.44 -1.59 -1.41
C LEU A 46 -2.26 -1.41 0.10
N PHE A 47 -1.60 -2.35 0.74
CA PHE A 47 -1.26 -2.32 2.16
C PHE A 47 0.22 -2.01 2.32
N HIS A 48 0.54 -0.90 2.97
CA HIS A 48 1.84 -0.25 3.07
C HIS A 48 2.26 0.41 1.75
N THR A 49 2.62 1.68 1.83
CA THR A 49 2.97 2.46 0.65
C THR A 49 4.47 2.52 0.36
N GLY A 50 5.28 2.22 1.37
CA GLY A 50 6.70 2.51 1.34
C GLY A 50 7.00 3.99 1.59
N TYR A 51 8.29 4.34 1.63
CA TYR A 51 8.72 5.73 1.75
C TYR A 51 8.31 6.53 0.50
N ARG A 52 8.16 7.84 0.66
CA ARG A 52 7.80 8.73 -0.46
C ARG A 52 8.76 8.59 -1.65
N LYS A 53 10.06 8.47 -1.39
CA LYS A 53 11.06 8.30 -2.46
C LYS A 53 10.91 7.00 -3.24
N MET A 54 10.20 6.01 -2.69
CA MET A 54 9.95 4.73 -3.35
C MET A 54 8.75 4.77 -4.28
N PHE A 55 7.99 5.86 -4.30
CA PHE A 55 6.75 5.97 -5.06
C PHE A 55 6.89 5.55 -6.54
N PRO A 56 7.89 6.02 -7.31
CA PRO A 56 8.00 5.62 -8.71
C PRO A 56 8.15 4.11 -8.90
N ALA A 57 8.99 3.47 -8.07
CA ALA A 57 9.20 2.03 -8.14
C ALA A 57 7.95 1.25 -7.72
N THR A 58 7.25 1.72 -6.68
CA THR A 58 6.02 1.09 -6.20
C THR A 58 4.92 1.15 -7.26
N VAL A 59 4.72 2.31 -7.89
CA VAL A 59 3.73 2.47 -8.97
C VAL A 59 4.06 1.56 -10.14
N GLU A 60 5.32 1.50 -10.56
CA GLU A 60 5.73 0.63 -11.65
C GLU A 60 5.48 -0.85 -11.31
N ALA A 61 5.76 -1.25 -10.07
CA ALA A 61 5.48 -2.59 -9.59
C ALA A 61 3.97 -2.91 -9.63
N ILE A 62 3.13 -1.99 -9.13
CA ILE A 62 1.67 -2.15 -9.18
C ILE A 62 1.19 -2.33 -10.62
N ARG A 63 1.70 -1.52 -11.54
CA ARG A 63 1.30 -1.56 -12.95
C ARG A 63 1.65 -2.86 -13.66
N LYS A 64 2.54 -3.66 -13.10
CA LYS A 64 2.81 -5.01 -13.62
C LYS A 64 1.68 -5.99 -13.32
N VAL A 65 0.82 -5.66 -12.38
CA VAL A 65 -0.30 -6.51 -11.94
C VAL A 65 -1.64 -5.93 -12.40
N LEU A 66 -1.87 -4.63 -12.16
CA LEU A 66 -3.11 -3.95 -12.50
C LEU A 66 -2.85 -2.44 -12.69
N PRO A 67 -3.75 -1.72 -13.38
CA PRO A 67 -3.64 -0.26 -13.49
C PRO A 67 -3.72 0.38 -12.10
N VAL A 68 -2.76 1.25 -11.77
CA VAL A 68 -2.71 1.91 -10.46
C VAL A 68 -3.95 2.75 -10.17
N GLU A 69 -4.57 3.28 -11.22
CA GLU A 69 -5.80 4.07 -11.16
C GLU A 69 -6.99 3.28 -10.60
N LYS A 70 -6.91 1.95 -10.62
CA LYS A 70 -7.96 1.07 -10.11
C LYS A 70 -7.88 0.79 -8.62
N LEU A 71 -6.83 1.23 -7.94
CA LEU A 71 -6.75 1.08 -6.49
C LEU A 71 -7.97 1.74 -5.82
N ARG A 72 -8.60 1.01 -4.91
CA ARG A 72 -9.75 1.48 -4.13
C ARG A 72 -9.42 1.70 -2.66
N TRP A 73 -8.35 1.09 -2.18
CA TRP A 73 -7.92 1.18 -0.78
C TRP A 73 -6.40 1.28 -0.73
N VAL A 74 -5.90 2.28 -0.01
CA VAL A 74 -4.46 2.46 0.23
C VAL A 74 -4.27 2.77 1.71
N GLY A 75 -3.52 1.94 2.41
CA GLY A 75 -3.35 2.15 3.85
C GLY A 75 -2.24 1.31 4.46
N GLY A 76 -2.28 1.19 5.77
CA GLY A 76 -1.27 0.46 6.52
C GLY A 76 -1.66 0.26 7.98
N SER A 77 -0.80 -0.41 8.74
CA SER A 77 -1.07 -0.79 10.12
C SER A 77 -0.74 0.31 11.13
N HIS A 78 0.42 0.96 10.99
CA HIS A 78 0.86 2.06 11.86
C HIS A 78 1.18 3.30 11.03
N PHE A 79 0.97 4.47 11.60
CA PHE A 79 1.32 5.71 10.94
C PHE A 79 2.84 5.94 11.07
N GLU A 80 3.60 5.35 10.16
CA GLU A 80 5.05 5.45 10.07
C GLU A 80 5.47 5.74 8.64
N GLY A 81 6.70 6.25 8.45
CA GLY A 81 7.18 6.68 7.14
C GLY A 81 7.27 5.56 6.10
N ASP A 82 7.61 4.35 6.54
CA ASP A 82 7.69 3.19 5.65
C ASP A 82 6.31 2.62 5.27
N GLU A 83 5.28 2.95 6.05
CA GLU A 83 3.93 2.48 5.78
C GLU A 83 3.07 3.50 5.02
N PHE A 84 3.20 4.77 5.35
CA PHE A 84 2.34 5.83 4.80
C PHE A 84 3.09 6.93 4.05
N GLY A 85 4.41 6.83 3.92
CA GLY A 85 5.22 7.90 3.34
C GLY A 85 4.78 8.33 1.93
N ALA A 86 4.41 7.38 1.08
CA ALA A 86 3.99 7.65 -0.30
C ALA A 86 2.46 7.71 -0.47
N LEU A 87 1.70 7.80 0.63
CA LEU A 87 0.23 7.76 0.56
C LEU A 87 -0.33 8.82 -0.38
N ASN A 88 0.04 10.07 -0.21
CA ASN A 88 -0.57 11.16 -0.98
C ASN A 88 -0.18 11.11 -2.47
N GLU A 89 1.03 10.67 -2.79
CA GLU A 89 1.44 10.45 -4.16
C GLU A 89 0.61 9.33 -4.82
N LEU A 90 0.32 8.26 -4.07
CA LEU A 90 -0.53 7.17 -4.56
C LEU A 90 -1.98 7.63 -4.73
N LEU A 91 -2.51 8.39 -3.77
CA LEU A 91 -3.87 8.94 -3.88
C LEU A 91 -4.01 9.86 -5.09
N ALA A 92 -2.94 10.60 -5.45
CA ALA A 92 -2.97 11.47 -6.61
C ALA A 92 -3.12 10.72 -7.93
N VAL A 93 -2.60 9.49 -8.03
CA VAL A 93 -2.71 8.65 -9.24
C VAL A 93 -3.83 7.62 -9.16
N ALA A 94 -4.49 7.50 -8.01
CA ALA A 94 -5.61 6.59 -7.78
C ALA A 94 -6.80 7.38 -7.24
N PRO A 95 -7.55 8.08 -8.10
CA PRO A 95 -8.57 9.04 -7.67
C PRO A 95 -9.75 8.40 -6.92
N GLU A 96 -10.00 7.12 -7.11
CA GLU A 96 -11.07 6.39 -6.43
C GLU A 96 -10.62 5.74 -5.12
N ALA A 97 -9.35 5.85 -4.75
CA ALA A 97 -8.82 5.20 -3.56
C ALA A 97 -9.20 5.94 -2.28
N THR A 98 -9.58 5.17 -1.26
CA THR A 98 -9.81 5.65 0.10
C THR A 98 -8.60 5.28 0.94
N PRO A 99 -7.97 6.23 1.65
CA PRO A 99 -6.94 5.90 2.62
C PRO A 99 -7.56 5.20 3.83
N PHE A 100 -6.85 4.23 4.43
CA PHE A 100 -7.36 3.51 5.59
C PHE A 100 -6.26 3.15 6.58
N GLY A 101 -6.68 2.90 7.81
CA GLY A 101 -5.78 2.48 8.87
C GLY A 101 -6.53 2.14 10.14
N ALA A 102 -5.80 1.89 11.23
CA ALA A 102 -6.41 1.70 12.54
C ALA A 102 -7.18 2.96 12.94
N ARG A 103 -8.33 2.79 13.57
CA ARG A 103 -9.19 3.92 13.96
C ARG A 103 -8.44 4.98 14.75
N ILE A 104 -7.63 4.57 15.71
CA ILE A 104 -6.87 5.53 16.53
C ILE A 104 -5.84 6.28 15.68
N GLY A 105 -5.16 5.61 14.75
CA GLY A 105 -4.20 6.26 13.85
C GLY A 105 -4.86 7.22 12.89
N VAL A 106 -6.06 6.90 12.42
CA VAL A 106 -6.84 7.79 11.56
C VAL A 106 -7.21 9.07 12.31
N LEU A 107 -7.72 8.93 13.53
CA LEU A 107 -8.16 10.08 14.35
C LEU A 107 -7.00 10.97 14.78
N THR A 108 -5.84 10.39 15.10
CA THR A 108 -4.71 11.14 15.65
C THR A 108 -3.76 11.71 14.60
N SER A 109 -3.65 11.06 13.44
CA SER A 109 -2.60 11.39 12.49
C SER A 109 -3.04 11.35 11.03
N LEU A 110 -3.69 10.26 10.60
CA LEU A 110 -3.90 10.02 9.19
C LEU A 110 -4.86 11.03 8.54
N ASN A 111 -5.90 11.45 9.24
CA ASN A 111 -6.82 12.46 8.73
C ASN A 111 -6.16 13.83 8.54
N ASP A 112 -5.14 14.15 9.32
CA ASP A 112 -4.35 15.37 9.11
C ASP A 112 -3.41 15.21 7.91
N PHE A 113 -2.76 14.06 7.80
CA PHE A 113 -1.74 13.82 6.79
C PHE A 113 -2.31 13.56 5.40
N ALA A 114 -3.37 12.75 5.28
CA ALA A 114 -3.90 12.30 4.01
C ALA A 114 -4.60 13.42 3.24
N SER A 115 -4.43 13.42 1.92
CA SER A 115 -5.03 14.42 1.03
C SER A 115 -6.55 14.27 0.86
N ARG A 116 -7.15 13.22 1.42
CA ARG A 116 -8.60 13.00 1.46
C ARG A 116 -8.97 12.22 2.73
N PRO A 117 -10.25 12.24 3.15
CA PRO A 117 -10.67 11.58 4.39
C PRO A 117 -10.35 10.08 4.42
N ALA A 118 -9.86 9.60 5.55
CA ALA A 118 -9.48 8.22 5.74
C ALA A 118 -10.57 7.41 6.46
N ARG A 119 -10.64 6.12 6.15
CA ARG A 119 -11.50 5.17 6.84
C ARG A 119 -10.72 4.50 7.97
N GLY A 120 -11.19 4.63 9.19
CA GLY A 120 -10.61 3.96 10.35
C GLY A 120 -11.33 2.64 10.65
N PHE A 121 -10.56 1.60 10.98
CA PHE A 121 -11.09 0.30 11.36
C PHE A 121 -10.78 -0.01 12.82
N GLY A 122 -11.77 -0.57 13.53
CA GLY A 122 -11.59 -1.09 14.87
C GLY A 122 -11.18 -2.57 14.84
N ASP A 123 -10.72 -3.06 16.00
CA ASP A 123 -10.31 -4.46 16.15
C ASP A 123 -11.44 -5.41 15.76
N GLY A 124 -11.13 -6.36 14.89
CA GLY A 124 -12.07 -7.35 14.38
C GLY A 124 -13.04 -6.86 13.31
N GLU A 125 -13.02 -5.58 12.96
CA GLU A 125 -13.90 -5.03 11.93
C GLU A 125 -13.54 -5.61 10.56
N GLU A 126 -14.57 -5.94 9.77
CA GLU A 126 -14.40 -6.54 8.45
C GLU A 126 -14.99 -5.65 7.37
N PHE A 127 -14.41 -5.73 6.17
CA PHE A 127 -14.96 -5.10 4.98
C PHE A 127 -14.71 -5.98 3.75
N SER A 128 -15.63 -5.94 2.81
CA SER A 128 -15.53 -6.70 1.57
C SER A 128 -14.77 -5.91 0.52
N ILE A 129 -13.91 -6.59 -0.25
CA ILE A 129 -13.22 -6.00 -1.40
C ILE A 129 -13.57 -6.73 -2.71
N GLY A 130 -14.61 -7.52 -2.66
CA GLY A 130 -15.08 -8.33 -3.78
C GLY A 130 -15.23 -9.79 -3.35
N SER A 131 -14.40 -10.67 -3.87
CA SER A 131 -14.41 -12.10 -3.50
C SER A 131 -13.82 -12.34 -2.12
N ARG A 132 -13.06 -11.39 -1.57
CA ARG A 132 -12.40 -11.49 -0.26
C ARG A 132 -13.00 -10.53 0.74
N ARG A 133 -12.84 -10.89 2.01
CA ARG A 133 -13.12 -10.01 3.14
C ARG A 133 -11.81 -9.71 3.85
N MET A 134 -11.60 -8.43 4.12
CA MET A 134 -10.48 -7.98 4.95
C MET A 134 -10.95 -7.90 6.39
N LYS A 135 -10.10 -8.31 7.30
CA LYS A 135 -10.37 -8.18 8.74
C LYS A 135 -9.22 -7.40 9.38
N TRP A 136 -9.59 -6.40 10.13
CA TRP A 136 -8.63 -5.57 10.85
C TRP A 136 -8.21 -6.21 12.17
#